data_8ef99789011bd5f8c1a7d7994fba0193
#
_entry.id   8ef99789011bd5f8c1a7d7994fba0193
#
_cell.length_a   1.000
_cell.length_b   1.000
_cell.length_c   1.000
_cell.angle_alpha   90.00
_cell.angle_beta   90.00
_cell.angle_gamma   90.00
#
_symmetry.space_group_name_H-M   'P 1'
#
loop_
_entity.id
_entity.type
_entity.pdbx_description
1 polymer ?
#
loop_
_entity_poly.entity_id
_entity_poly.type
_entity_poly.pdbx_seq_one_letter_code
_entity_poly.pdbx_strand_id
1 'polypeptide(L)'
;MRRSLCAGVALLALLSLPTASAFAQETGTPNFKSPYRAFAEHEFGASFSDYEAVSGAFEGFYTYGRGQNDFGVRAGFADPSGEGDTRFVVGGNFRTQVVRYSESFPLDGALTLGLGGNIGDGDDVFFIPVGIALGRAFTMEGSNTTFVPYVHPVLVPTFGGASDDVEFALGLGVNVALSERWAVRASGGLGDIEGIGLSVAYIR
;
A
#
# COMPACT_ATOMS: atom_id res chain seq x y z
N MET A 1 -16.11 -35.23 -13.46
CA MET A 1 -16.94 -34.02 -13.20
C MET A 1 -17.14 -33.61 -11.72
N ARG A 2 -16.43 -34.19 -10.73
CA ARG A 2 -16.59 -33.83 -9.29
C ARG A 2 -15.53 -32.89 -8.71
N ARG A 3 -14.48 -32.53 -9.47
CA ARG A 3 -13.40 -31.64 -8.99
C ARG A 3 -13.63 -30.14 -9.20
N SER A 4 -14.55 -29.75 -10.09
CA SER A 4 -14.86 -28.35 -10.40
C SER A 4 -15.86 -27.70 -9.42
N LEU A 5 -16.64 -28.49 -8.67
CA LEU A 5 -17.60 -27.94 -7.70
C LEU A 5 -16.94 -27.46 -6.39
N CYS A 6 -15.83 -28.08 -5.97
CA CYS A 6 -15.16 -27.69 -4.73
C CYS A 6 -14.40 -26.33 -4.86
N ALA A 7 -13.92 -25.99 -6.06
CA ALA A 7 -13.25 -24.72 -6.29
C ALA A 7 -14.23 -23.52 -6.28
N GLY A 8 -15.46 -23.73 -6.75
CA GLY A 8 -16.49 -22.68 -6.77
C GLY A 8 -17.05 -22.35 -5.37
N VAL A 9 -17.14 -23.34 -4.49
CA VAL A 9 -17.65 -23.15 -3.12
C VAL A 9 -16.60 -22.46 -2.22
N ALA A 10 -15.31 -22.74 -2.43
CA ALA A 10 -14.24 -22.08 -1.71
C ALA A 10 -14.09 -20.57 -2.09
N LEU A 11 -14.39 -20.23 -3.35
CA LEU A 11 -14.36 -18.84 -3.80
C LEU A 11 -15.55 -18.01 -3.30
N LEU A 12 -16.74 -18.64 -3.13
CA LEU A 12 -17.90 -17.95 -2.55
C LEU A 12 -17.85 -17.80 -1.03
N ALA A 13 -17.12 -18.66 -0.31
CA ALA A 13 -16.97 -18.55 1.13
C ALA A 13 -16.02 -17.43 1.57
N LEU A 14 -15.18 -16.92 0.65
CA LEU A 14 -14.30 -15.77 0.88
C LEU A 14 -15.02 -14.40 0.74
N LEU A 15 -16.25 -14.39 0.22
CA LEU A 15 -17.03 -13.17 -0.04
C LEU A 15 -18.03 -12.80 1.07
N SER A 16 -18.05 -13.51 2.19
CA SER A 16 -19.03 -13.30 3.27
C SER A 16 -18.40 -13.08 4.65
N LEU A 17 -17.22 -12.43 4.70
CA LEU A 17 -16.67 -11.95 5.96
C LEU A 17 -17.34 -10.62 6.35
N PRO A 18 -17.64 -10.41 7.65
CA PRO A 18 -18.24 -9.16 8.12
C PRO A 18 -17.27 -7.99 7.84
N THR A 19 -17.81 -6.88 7.33
CA THR A 19 -17.07 -5.63 7.11
C THR A 19 -16.66 -5.03 8.45
N ALA A 20 -15.47 -5.38 8.92
CA ALA A 20 -14.77 -4.62 9.95
C ALA A 20 -13.98 -3.51 9.25
N SER A 21 -13.99 -2.31 9.79
CA SER A 21 -13.26 -1.15 9.24
C SER A 21 -11.78 -1.45 9.21
N ALA A 22 -11.20 -1.50 8.03
CA ALA A 22 -9.89 -2.06 7.76
C ALA A 22 -8.84 -1.02 7.37
N PHE A 23 -7.59 -1.25 7.73
CA PHE A 23 -6.45 -0.35 7.56
C PHE A 23 -5.30 -1.02 6.78
N ALA A 24 -4.81 -0.40 5.70
CA ALA A 24 -4.02 -1.09 4.67
C ALA A 24 -2.52 -0.95 4.67
N GLN A 25 -1.94 0.01 5.28
CA GLN A 25 -0.49 0.25 5.23
C GLN A 25 0.00 0.58 6.63
N GLU A 26 1.29 0.86 6.74
CA GLU A 26 1.91 1.27 8.00
C GLU A 26 1.20 2.43 8.72
N THR A 27 0.36 3.18 8.02
CA THR A 27 -0.46 4.29 8.55
C THR A 27 -1.96 4.06 8.42
N GLY A 28 -2.37 2.87 7.97
CA GLY A 28 -3.78 2.58 7.73
C GLY A 28 -4.37 3.20 6.45
N THR A 29 -3.55 3.79 5.57
CA THR A 29 -4.02 4.46 4.35
C THR A 29 -3.85 3.57 3.11
N PRO A 30 -4.68 3.71 2.03
CA PRO A 30 -4.62 2.87 0.82
C PRO A 30 -3.46 3.25 -0.13
N ASN A 31 -2.31 3.61 0.42
CA ASN A 31 -1.09 3.92 -0.32
C ASN A 31 -0.23 2.67 -0.56
N PHE A 32 -0.69 1.76 -1.42
CA PHE A 32 -0.02 0.50 -1.71
C PHE A 32 1.32 0.66 -2.44
N LYS A 33 2.18 -0.33 -2.32
CA LYS A 33 3.56 -0.27 -2.83
C LYS A 33 3.75 -1.10 -4.09
N SER A 34 4.45 -0.53 -5.07
CA SER A 34 4.92 -1.26 -6.24
C SER A 34 6.18 -2.08 -5.90
N PRO A 35 6.54 -3.10 -6.71
CA PRO A 35 7.76 -3.88 -6.49
C PRO A 35 9.05 -3.10 -6.78
N TYR A 36 8.93 -1.94 -7.45
CA TYR A 36 10.04 -1.08 -7.79
C TYR A 36 10.04 0.19 -6.96
N ARG A 37 11.23 0.66 -6.64
CA ARG A 37 11.43 2.05 -6.29
C ARG A 37 11.76 2.87 -7.56
N ALA A 38 11.19 4.07 -7.64
CA ALA A 38 11.44 4.98 -8.73
C ALA A 38 12.73 5.81 -8.53
N PHE A 39 13.42 5.65 -7.41
CA PHE A 39 14.56 6.48 -6.99
C PHE A 39 15.83 5.63 -6.84
N ALA A 40 16.99 6.29 -6.96
CA ALA A 40 18.28 5.64 -6.76
C ALA A 40 18.63 5.54 -5.27
N GLU A 41 18.48 6.61 -4.51
CA GLU A 41 18.89 6.70 -3.11
C GLU A 41 17.85 7.37 -2.20
N HIS A 42 17.32 8.52 -2.60
CA HIS A 42 16.40 9.32 -1.79
C HIS A 42 15.12 9.67 -2.54
N GLU A 43 14.00 9.59 -1.83
CA GLU A 43 12.70 10.02 -2.33
C GLU A 43 11.95 10.76 -1.23
N PHE A 44 11.36 11.90 -1.59
CA PHE A 44 10.50 12.70 -0.72
C PHE A 44 9.16 12.89 -1.42
N GLY A 45 8.07 12.87 -0.70
CA GLY A 45 6.78 13.07 -1.33
C GLY A 45 5.67 13.37 -0.37
N ALA A 46 4.50 13.56 -0.96
CA ALA A 46 3.24 13.70 -0.26
C ALA A 46 2.19 12.80 -0.89
N SER A 47 1.25 12.36 -0.10
CA SER A 47 0.09 11.57 -0.52
C SER A 47 -1.19 12.12 0.05
N PHE A 48 -2.26 11.94 -0.70
CA PHE A 48 -3.63 12.12 -0.29
C PHE A 48 -4.36 10.79 -0.46
N SER A 49 -5.22 10.45 0.51
CA SER A 49 -6.01 9.23 0.49
C SER A 49 -7.43 9.52 0.95
N ASP A 50 -8.37 8.78 0.36
CA ASP A 50 -9.78 8.77 0.73
C ASP A 50 -10.19 7.30 0.87
N TYR A 51 -10.79 6.91 2.01
CA TYR A 51 -11.16 5.54 2.32
C TYR A 51 -12.31 5.49 3.35
N GLU A 52 -12.99 4.36 3.44
CA GLU A 52 -14.30 4.23 4.07
C GLU A 52 -14.44 4.86 5.48
N ALA A 53 -13.41 4.71 6.33
CA ALA A 53 -13.41 5.26 7.70
C ALA A 53 -12.88 6.70 7.80
N VAL A 54 -12.41 7.28 6.68
CA VAL A 54 -11.70 8.58 6.66
C VAL A 54 -12.11 9.37 5.44
N SER A 55 -12.60 10.59 5.66
CA SER A 55 -12.98 11.52 4.59
C SER A 55 -11.80 12.17 3.87
N GLY A 56 -10.59 11.96 4.38
CA GLY A 56 -9.35 12.41 3.76
C GLY A 56 -8.16 12.23 4.69
N ALA A 57 -7.06 11.73 4.14
CA ALA A 57 -5.78 11.70 4.84
C ALA A 57 -4.70 12.37 3.99
N PHE A 58 -3.86 13.18 4.63
CA PHE A 58 -2.71 13.82 4.01
C PHE A 58 -1.44 13.44 4.75
N GLU A 59 -0.45 12.91 4.02
CA GLU A 59 0.80 12.42 4.61
C GLU A 59 2.00 12.91 3.81
N GLY A 60 3.06 13.27 4.51
CA GLY A 60 4.40 13.38 3.95
C GLY A 60 5.15 12.07 4.09
N PHE A 61 6.04 11.76 3.16
CA PHE A 61 6.89 10.58 3.26
C PHE A 61 8.32 10.83 2.78
N TYR A 62 9.22 10.04 3.35
CA TYR A 62 10.60 9.95 2.92
C TYR A 62 10.98 8.48 2.77
N THR A 63 11.71 8.13 1.71
CA THR A 63 12.22 6.78 1.51
C THR A 63 13.71 6.83 1.13
N TYR A 64 14.48 5.97 1.77
CA TYR A 64 15.89 5.74 1.49
C TYR A 64 16.08 4.37 0.88
N GLY A 65 16.76 4.30 -0.27
CA GLY A 65 17.02 3.07 -0.99
C GLY A 65 18.49 2.71 -1.06
N ARG A 66 18.81 1.44 -0.80
CA ARG A 66 20.16 0.91 -0.95
C ARG A 66 20.14 -0.51 -1.51
N GLY A 67 20.76 -0.69 -2.68
CA GLY A 67 20.76 -2.01 -3.36
C GLY A 67 19.35 -2.45 -3.72
N GLN A 68 18.90 -3.59 -3.21
CA GLN A 68 17.56 -4.16 -3.42
C GLN A 68 16.55 -3.74 -2.33
N ASN A 69 17.03 -3.03 -1.31
CA ASN A 69 16.24 -2.68 -0.13
C ASN A 69 15.89 -1.20 -0.13
N ASP A 70 14.74 -0.88 0.43
CA ASP A 70 14.41 0.47 0.83
C ASP A 70 13.71 0.53 2.18
N PHE A 71 13.89 1.67 2.85
CA PHE A 71 13.32 2.00 4.15
C PHE A 71 12.58 3.32 4.00
N GLY A 72 11.33 3.35 4.39
CA GLY A 72 10.51 4.53 4.33
C GLY A 72 9.96 4.91 5.69
N VAL A 73 9.70 6.19 5.86
CA VAL A 73 8.90 6.74 6.96
C VAL A 73 7.84 7.63 6.37
N ARG A 74 6.68 7.69 7.02
CA ARG A 74 5.60 8.59 6.67
C ARG A 74 4.89 9.08 7.91
N ALA A 75 4.34 10.28 7.82
CA ALA A 75 3.53 10.87 8.87
C ALA A 75 2.56 11.89 8.29
N GLY A 76 1.44 12.05 8.94
CA GLY A 76 0.39 12.96 8.48
C GLY A 76 -0.81 13.00 9.39
N PHE A 77 -1.92 13.41 8.81
CA PHE A 77 -3.19 13.54 9.50
C PHE A 77 -4.29 12.88 8.68
N ALA A 78 -5.26 12.28 9.37
CA ALA A 78 -6.45 11.67 8.81
C ALA A 78 -7.69 12.21 9.50
N ASP A 79 -8.66 12.65 8.71
CA ASP A 79 -9.94 13.16 9.21
C ASP A 79 -10.98 12.04 9.14
N PRO A 80 -11.54 11.58 10.28
CA PRO A 80 -12.55 10.54 10.30
C PRO A 80 -13.80 10.92 9.50
N SER A 81 -14.44 9.94 8.88
CA SER A 81 -15.75 10.13 8.25
C SER A 81 -16.84 10.20 9.32
N GLY A 82 -17.32 11.40 9.68
CA GLY A 82 -18.33 11.62 10.69
C GLY A 82 -17.87 12.48 11.86
N GLU A 83 -18.47 12.28 13.04
CA GLU A 83 -18.09 13.01 14.26
C GLU A 83 -16.81 12.37 14.85
N GLY A 84 -15.71 13.11 14.85
CA GLY A 84 -14.43 12.70 15.42
C GLY A 84 -13.35 13.73 15.15
N ASP A 85 -12.34 13.76 16.02
CA ASP A 85 -11.21 14.66 15.85
C ASP A 85 -10.17 14.10 14.87
N THR A 86 -9.46 15.00 14.18
CA THR A 86 -8.34 14.65 13.29
C THR A 86 -7.31 13.80 14.02
N ARG A 87 -6.92 12.69 13.43
CA ARG A 87 -5.96 11.74 14.00
C ARG A 87 -4.58 11.91 13.37
N PHE A 88 -3.54 11.73 14.16
CA PHE A 88 -2.17 11.70 13.67
C PHE A 88 -1.82 10.28 13.21
N VAL A 89 -1.32 10.15 11.98
CA VAL A 89 -0.87 8.88 11.41
C VAL A 89 0.64 8.90 11.24
N VAL A 90 1.31 7.82 11.63
CA VAL A 90 2.75 7.69 11.53
C VAL A 90 3.14 6.25 11.29
N GLY A 91 4.16 6.02 10.46
CA GLY A 91 4.65 4.67 10.22
C GLY A 91 6.00 4.61 9.52
N GLY A 92 6.58 3.43 9.60
CA GLY A 92 7.79 3.07 8.90
C GLY A 92 7.58 1.80 8.08
N ASN A 93 8.33 1.64 7.00
CA ASN A 93 8.24 0.48 6.15
C ASN A 93 9.60 0.05 5.64
N PHE A 94 9.69 -1.23 5.35
CA PHE A 94 10.80 -1.87 4.68
C PHE A 94 10.28 -2.59 3.44
N ARG A 95 10.99 -2.49 2.32
CA ARG A 95 10.74 -3.26 1.11
C ARG A 95 12.04 -3.85 0.59
N THR A 96 11.98 -5.12 0.16
CA THR A 96 13.11 -5.80 -0.47
C THR A 96 12.68 -6.52 -1.74
N GLN A 97 13.36 -6.28 -2.84
CA GLN A 97 13.12 -6.99 -4.10
C GLN A 97 13.63 -8.43 -3.97
N VAL A 98 12.74 -9.40 -4.11
CA VAL A 98 13.03 -10.84 -3.97
C VAL A 98 12.95 -11.60 -5.29
N VAL A 99 12.18 -11.09 -6.25
CA VAL A 99 12.03 -11.67 -7.59
C VAL A 99 12.31 -10.59 -8.62
N ARG A 100 13.06 -10.96 -9.65
CA ARG A 100 13.26 -10.13 -10.83
C ARG A 100 12.62 -10.80 -12.03
N TYR A 101 12.12 -9.98 -12.94
CA TYR A 101 11.60 -10.44 -14.22
C TYR A 101 12.54 -11.44 -14.90
N SER A 102 11.96 -12.54 -15.39
CA SER A 102 12.61 -13.53 -16.23
C SER A 102 11.60 -14.10 -17.22
N GLU A 103 12.07 -14.82 -18.25
CA GLU A 103 11.15 -15.48 -19.20
C GLU A 103 10.24 -16.51 -18.52
N SER A 104 10.69 -17.15 -17.46
CA SER A 104 9.93 -18.12 -16.68
C SER A 104 8.96 -17.50 -15.67
N PHE A 105 9.21 -16.25 -15.24
CA PHE A 105 8.34 -15.50 -14.33
C PHE A 105 8.30 -14.04 -14.78
N PRO A 106 7.19 -13.62 -15.46
CA PRO A 106 7.14 -12.34 -16.17
C PRO A 106 6.83 -11.12 -15.29
N LEU A 107 7.06 -11.18 -13.98
CA LEU A 107 6.87 -10.10 -13.03
C LEU A 107 8.11 -9.92 -12.15
N ASP A 108 8.30 -8.69 -11.68
CA ASP A 108 9.15 -8.41 -10.54
C ASP A 108 8.33 -8.51 -9.25
N GLY A 109 8.99 -8.92 -8.17
CA GLY A 109 8.36 -9.10 -6.88
C GLY A 109 9.19 -8.53 -5.73
N ALA A 110 8.52 -7.92 -4.76
CA ALA A 110 9.13 -7.42 -3.54
C ALA A 110 8.31 -7.81 -2.32
N LEU A 111 9.00 -8.19 -1.24
CA LEU A 111 8.42 -8.31 0.08
C LEU A 111 8.32 -6.92 0.71
N THR A 112 7.23 -6.66 1.41
CA THR A 112 6.98 -5.44 2.17
C THR A 112 6.68 -5.78 3.61
N LEU A 113 7.20 -4.98 4.51
CA LEU A 113 6.92 -5.02 5.95
C LEU A 113 6.74 -3.59 6.44
N GLY A 114 5.74 -3.35 7.27
CA GLY A 114 5.49 -2.06 7.88
C GLY A 114 5.25 -2.16 9.38
N LEU A 115 5.32 -1.02 10.02
CA LEU A 115 4.92 -0.79 11.40
C LEU A 115 4.43 0.65 11.51
N GLY A 116 3.30 0.87 12.12
CA GLY A 116 2.83 2.22 12.36
C GLY A 116 1.55 2.26 13.19
N GLY A 117 0.95 3.44 13.24
CA GLY A 117 -0.25 3.65 14.03
C GLY A 117 -1.02 4.89 13.65
N ASN A 118 -2.23 4.91 14.15
CA ASN A 118 -3.21 5.97 14.06
C ASN A 118 -3.53 6.42 15.50
N ILE A 119 -3.08 7.61 15.86
CA ILE A 119 -3.02 8.13 17.22
C ILE A 119 -3.92 9.36 17.31
N GLY A 120 -4.79 9.43 18.32
CA GLY A 120 -5.70 10.59 18.49
C GLY A 120 -6.69 10.37 19.62
N ASP A 121 -7.73 11.18 19.65
CA ASP A 121 -8.79 11.01 20.63
C ASP A 121 -9.50 9.66 20.42
N GLY A 122 -9.72 8.92 21.51
CA GLY A 122 -10.20 7.54 21.51
C GLY A 122 -9.07 6.52 21.59
N ASP A 123 -9.32 5.31 21.10
CA ASP A 123 -8.33 4.22 21.16
C ASP A 123 -7.27 4.38 20.05
N ASP A 124 -6.01 4.27 20.43
CA ASP A 124 -4.91 4.20 19.49
C ASP A 124 -4.91 2.84 18.77
N VAL A 125 -4.60 2.85 17.47
CA VAL A 125 -4.57 1.64 16.64
C VAL A 125 -3.19 1.50 16.02
N PHE A 126 -2.61 0.31 16.11
CA PHE A 126 -1.28 -0.03 15.57
C PHE A 126 -1.38 -1.11 14.50
N PHE A 127 -0.54 -1.02 13.48
CA PHE A 127 -0.54 -1.88 12.29
C PHE A 127 0.83 -2.51 12.06
N ILE A 128 0.83 -3.79 11.67
CA ILE A 128 2.03 -4.51 11.21
C ILE A 128 1.76 -5.12 9.83
N PRO A 129 1.66 -4.32 8.75
CA PRO A 129 1.40 -4.85 7.42
C PRO A 129 2.56 -5.69 6.89
N VAL A 130 2.24 -6.85 6.33
CA VAL A 130 3.17 -7.75 5.64
C VAL A 130 2.57 -8.11 4.29
N GLY A 131 3.30 -7.91 3.20
CA GLY A 131 2.76 -8.11 1.87
C GLY A 131 3.79 -8.50 0.82
N ILE A 132 3.29 -8.78 -0.38
CA ILE A 132 4.08 -9.06 -1.58
C ILE A 132 3.59 -8.16 -2.70
N ALA A 133 4.42 -7.22 -3.14
CA ALA A 133 4.12 -6.40 -4.31
C ALA A 133 4.62 -7.10 -5.57
N LEU A 134 3.74 -7.25 -6.57
CA LEU A 134 4.06 -7.85 -7.87
C LEU A 134 3.70 -6.86 -8.98
N GLY A 135 4.59 -6.68 -9.95
CA GLY A 135 4.34 -5.76 -11.06
C GLY A 135 5.43 -5.82 -12.12
N ARG A 136 5.28 -5.01 -13.16
CA ARG A 136 6.28 -4.93 -14.23
C ARG A 136 6.40 -3.51 -14.75
N ALA A 137 7.63 -3.09 -15.02
CA ALA A 137 7.90 -1.80 -15.65
C ALA A 137 7.68 -1.87 -17.16
N PHE A 138 7.02 -0.84 -17.70
CA PHE A 138 6.84 -0.59 -19.13
C PHE A 138 7.32 0.83 -19.42
N THR A 139 8.31 0.97 -20.29
CA THR A 139 8.80 2.27 -20.75
C THR A 139 8.17 2.61 -22.08
N MET A 140 7.66 3.82 -22.23
CA MET A 140 7.10 4.31 -23.49
C MET A 140 8.22 4.56 -24.50
N GLU A 141 8.07 4.08 -25.72
CA GLU A 141 8.98 4.37 -26.82
C GLU A 141 9.01 5.87 -27.09
N GLY A 142 10.21 6.44 -27.19
CA GLY A 142 10.42 7.86 -27.45
C GLY A 142 10.19 8.79 -26.25
N SER A 143 10.00 8.24 -25.04
CA SER A 143 9.81 8.99 -23.80
C SER A 143 10.63 8.39 -22.67
N ASN A 144 10.98 9.20 -21.67
CA ASN A 144 11.59 8.71 -20.41
C ASN A 144 10.51 8.29 -19.38
N THR A 145 9.24 8.24 -19.79
CA THR A 145 8.14 7.89 -18.89
C THR A 145 8.05 6.36 -18.73
N THR A 146 8.09 5.91 -17.50
CA THR A 146 7.95 4.49 -17.14
C THR A 146 6.72 4.28 -16.30
N PHE A 147 5.91 3.28 -16.66
CA PHE A 147 4.72 2.85 -15.92
C PHE A 147 5.02 1.52 -15.24
N VAL A 148 4.58 1.39 -14.00
CA VAL A 148 4.67 0.16 -13.24
C VAL A 148 3.29 -0.16 -12.66
N PRO A 149 2.40 -0.80 -13.44
CA PRO A 149 1.21 -1.40 -12.87
C PRO A 149 1.58 -2.52 -11.90
N TYR A 150 0.85 -2.64 -10.80
CA TYR A 150 1.15 -3.62 -9.76
C TYR A 150 -0.09 -4.08 -9.01
N VAL A 151 0.06 -5.23 -8.37
CA VAL A 151 -0.84 -5.77 -7.36
C VAL A 151 -0.05 -5.96 -6.06
N HIS A 152 -0.69 -5.74 -4.92
CA HIS A 152 -0.06 -5.81 -3.61
C HIS A 152 -1.01 -6.45 -2.59
N PRO A 153 -1.12 -7.80 -2.52
CA PRO A 153 -1.77 -8.47 -1.41
C PRO A 153 -1.01 -8.22 -0.10
N VAL A 154 -1.74 -7.84 0.94
CA VAL A 154 -1.21 -7.49 2.26
C VAL A 154 -2.06 -8.11 3.34
N LEU A 155 -1.43 -8.70 4.34
CA LEU A 155 -2.02 -9.03 5.64
C LEU A 155 -1.63 -7.95 6.64
N VAL A 156 -2.58 -7.48 7.43
CA VAL A 156 -2.39 -6.39 8.38
C VAL A 156 -2.88 -6.80 9.75
N PRO A 157 -2.03 -7.43 10.58
CA PRO A 157 -2.28 -7.51 12.01
C PRO A 157 -2.47 -6.11 12.60
N THR A 158 -3.61 -5.93 13.25
CA THR A 158 -4.05 -4.68 13.86
C THR A 158 -4.19 -4.88 15.36
N PHE A 159 -3.69 -3.94 16.15
CA PHE A 159 -3.66 -4.00 17.61
C PHE A 159 -4.18 -2.71 18.21
N GLY A 160 -4.84 -2.80 19.34
CA GLY A 160 -5.51 -1.67 19.98
C GLY A 160 -6.91 -1.47 19.41
N GLY A 161 -7.55 -0.35 19.76
CA GLY A 161 -8.95 -0.13 19.40
C GLY A 161 -9.89 -1.07 20.15
N ALA A 162 -11.02 -1.40 19.54
CA ALA A 162 -12.05 -2.23 20.18
C ALA A 162 -11.68 -3.74 20.25
N SER A 163 -10.80 -4.22 19.37
CA SER A 163 -10.32 -5.62 19.33
C SER A 163 -9.07 -5.74 18.45
N ASP A 164 -8.24 -6.73 18.74
CA ASP A 164 -7.15 -7.15 17.86
C ASP A 164 -7.73 -7.97 16.70
N ASP A 165 -7.24 -7.75 15.47
CA ASP A 165 -7.70 -8.43 14.27
C ASP A 165 -6.57 -8.66 13.27
N VAL A 166 -6.83 -9.46 12.22
CA VAL A 166 -5.93 -9.63 11.07
C VAL A 166 -6.71 -9.39 9.79
N GLU A 167 -6.47 -8.29 9.17
CA GLU A 167 -7.16 -7.82 7.98
C GLU A 167 -6.41 -8.23 6.70
N PHE A 168 -7.15 -8.38 5.61
CA PHE A 168 -6.60 -8.67 4.29
C PHE A 168 -6.97 -7.58 3.30
N ALA A 169 -5.97 -7.05 2.59
CA ALA A 169 -6.18 -6.12 1.48
C ALA A 169 -5.50 -6.59 0.21
N LEU A 170 -6.17 -6.34 -0.91
CA LEU A 170 -5.58 -6.42 -2.23
C LEU A 170 -5.41 -5.02 -2.81
N GLY A 171 -4.20 -4.50 -2.72
CA GLY A 171 -3.83 -3.26 -3.38
C GLY A 171 -3.65 -3.42 -4.88
N LEU A 172 -4.22 -2.51 -5.64
CA LEU A 172 -3.99 -2.35 -7.08
C LEU A 172 -3.45 -0.94 -7.31
N GLY A 173 -2.49 -0.78 -8.21
CA GLY A 173 -1.99 0.56 -8.45
C GLY A 173 -1.09 0.68 -9.66
N VAL A 174 -0.69 1.92 -9.91
CA VAL A 174 0.28 2.27 -10.93
C VAL A 174 1.25 3.33 -10.41
N ASN A 175 2.53 3.07 -10.61
CA ASN A 175 3.60 4.05 -10.46
C ASN A 175 3.96 4.60 -11.84
N VAL A 176 4.04 5.92 -11.96
CA VAL A 176 4.44 6.60 -13.20
C VAL A 176 5.66 7.47 -12.90
N ALA A 177 6.83 7.06 -13.37
CA ALA A 177 8.01 7.91 -13.39
C ALA A 177 7.90 8.86 -14.59
N LEU A 178 7.58 10.13 -14.33
CA LEU A 178 7.43 11.18 -15.36
C LEU A 178 8.77 11.69 -15.87
N SER A 179 9.78 11.65 -15.00
CA SER A 179 11.14 12.05 -15.29
C SER A 179 12.10 11.40 -14.29
N GLU A 180 13.40 11.68 -14.39
CA GLU A 180 14.40 11.23 -13.41
C GLU A 180 14.17 11.78 -12.00
N ARG A 181 13.36 12.84 -11.86
CA ARG A 181 13.14 13.56 -10.59
C ARG A 181 11.71 13.52 -10.07
N TRP A 182 10.74 13.14 -10.89
CA TRP A 182 9.34 13.20 -10.52
C TRP A 182 8.61 11.91 -10.83
N ALA A 183 7.90 11.42 -9.86
CA ALA A 183 6.97 10.30 -10.02
C ALA A 183 5.60 10.64 -9.42
N VAL A 184 4.56 10.08 -10.01
CA VAL A 184 3.20 10.09 -9.46
C VAL A 184 2.74 8.64 -9.27
N ARG A 185 1.87 8.43 -8.29
CA ARG A 185 1.33 7.11 -7.98
C ARG A 185 -0.15 7.21 -7.73
N ALA A 186 -0.86 6.22 -8.21
CA ALA A 186 -2.25 6.00 -7.87
C ALA A 186 -2.42 4.56 -7.39
N SER A 187 -3.16 4.36 -6.32
CA SER A 187 -3.49 3.05 -5.80
C SER A 187 -4.92 3.00 -5.31
N GLY A 188 -5.49 1.81 -5.29
CA GLY A 188 -6.78 1.52 -4.69
C GLY A 188 -6.73 0.20 -3.96
N GLY A 189 -7.49 0.07 -2.89
CA GLY A 189 -7.64 -1.13 -2.10
C GLY A 189 -8.95 -1.84 -2.35
N LEU A 190 -8.93 -3.16 -2.23
CA LEU A 190 -10.08 -4.05 -2.24
C LEU A 190 -9.97 -5.01 -1.05
N GLY A 191 -11.08 -5.46 -0.51
CA GLY A 191 -11.16 -6.31 0.67
C GLY A 191 -11.44 -5.48 1.90
N ASP A 192 -10.76 -5.76 2.99
CA ASP A 192 -10.97 -5.02 4.24
C ASP A 192 -10.49 -3.56 4.18
N ILE A 193 -9.85 -3.15 3.08
CA ILE A 193 -9.32 -1.81 2.88
C ILE A 193 -9.78 -1.30 1.53
N GLU A 194 -10.92 -0.66 1.54
CA GLU A 194 -11.47 0.01 0.37
C GLU A 194 -11.11 1.49 0.39
N GLY A 195 -10.59 1.98 -0.73
CA GLY A 195 -10.23 3.39 -0.86
C GLY A 195 -9.24 3.65 -1.96
N ILE A 196 -8.90 4.91 -2.14
CA ILE A 196 -7.94 5.38 -3.14
C ILE A 196 -6.83 6.20 -2.50
N GLY A 197 -5.64 6.09 -3.04
CA GLY A 197 -4.48 6.89 -2.66
C GLY A 197 -3.79 7.48 -3.89
N LEU A 198 -3.42 8.73 -3.78
CA LEU A 198 -2.65 9.46 -4.80
C LEU A 198 -1.40 10.02 -4.15
N SER A 199 -0.26 9.94 -4.83
CA SER A 199 0.97 10.53 -4.32
C SER A 199 1.83 11.15 -5.41
N VAL A 200 2.59 12.14 -5.00
CA VAL A 200 3.64 12.79 -5.81
C VAL A 200 4.95 12.66 -5.06
N ALA A 201 5.99 12.30 -5.79
CA ALA A 201 7.32 12.10 -5.24
C ALA A 201 8.39 12.87 -6.02
N TYR A 202 9.33 13.46 -5.29
CA TYR A 202 10.57 14.01 -5.79
C TYR A 202 11.72 13.06 -5.49
N ILE A 203 12.50 12.76 -6.51
CA ILE A 203 13.59 11.77 -6.52
C ILE A 203 14.93 12.49 -6.54
N ARG A 204 15.86 12.04 -5.69
CA ARG A 204 17.21 12.60 -5.60
C ARG A 204 18.27 11.51 -5.51
#